data_9037d90e94498390edf7a19bdb33e091
#
_entry.id   9037d90e94498390edf7a19bdb33e091
#
_cell.length_a   1.000
_cell.length_b   1.000
_cell.length_c   1.000
_cell.angle_alpha   90.00
_cell.angle_beta   90.00
_cell.angle_gamma   90.00
#
_symmetry.space_group_name_H-M   'P 1'
#
loop_
_entity.id
_entity.type
_entity.pdbx_description
1 polymer ?
#
loop_
_entity_poly.entity_id
_entity_poly.type
_entity_poly.pdbx_seq_one_letter_code
_entity_poly.pdbx_strand_id
1 'polypeptide(L)'
;MRANPLASAGIIESEDRSPRLILAANRSHWNIERGPRLERAVFRNDLTPAQALDLCISTNGEMDIVTEVSPADAARVIASEFVKLVVCDANRVLLGIINRYPSDVPLQDRRVRKALNLAVDRQKIITIGLAGYANPLCALTASWCGGFSAGMEPYPHDPEQARRLLHEVGWPAGRNLRIAAPEPFGGIAQLVAVDMQSALDIGIDVIVVPQEKLLAGTRMLVEKKLIPSWDILIFGWFDLSSEAPPAAIHREFFGSDGAFRAGPELPEFNKLYAEMAAQIDGQKLVKVAEQSDRYVYDEALALFLCAPQALYAVNKHVNFGPYRTTFELAETEVDEEHWSRRGAREGSQAAQATQTSGKGGSASFASGSSGNAC
;
A
#
# COMPACT_ATOMS: atom_id res chain seq x y z
N MET A 1 26.08 -2.15 12.31
CA MET A 1 25.14 -3.06 13.02
C MET A 1 25.15 -4.39 12.27
N ARG A 2 25.51 -5.48 12.90
CA ARG A 2 25.33 -6.81 12.27
C ARG A 2 23.82 -7.07 12.26
N ALA A 3 23.25 -7.28 11.08
CA ALA A 3 21.87 -7.71 10.97
C ALA A 3 21.67 -8.99 11.79
N ASN A 4 20.61 -9.06 12.57
CA ASN A 4 20.28 -10.28 13.30
C ASN A 4 19.99 -11.39 12.27
N PRO A 5 20.83 -12.42 12.12
CA PRO A 5 20.63 -13.45 11.11
C PRO A 5 19.39 -14.30 11.34
N LEU A 6 18.73 -14.13 12.50
CA LEU A 6 17.47 -14.81 12.83
C LEU A 6 16.23 -14.09 12.32
N ALA A 7 16.37 -12.83 11.87
CA ALA A 7 15.21 -11.98 11.50
C ALA A 7 14.98 -11.85 9.99
N SER A 8 15.93 -12.26 9.15
CA SER A 8 15.78 -12.13 7.69
C SER A 8 16.41 -13.29 6.94
N ALA A 9 15.83 -13.64 5.79
CA ALA A 9 16.40 -14.61 4.86
C ALA A 9 17.58 -14.05 4.06
N GLY A 10 17.95 -12.78 4.26
CA GLY A 10 19.04 -12.11 3.57
C GLY A 10 20.11 -11.56 4.51
N ILE A 11 21.33 -11.44 4.01
CA ILE A 11 22.47 -10.81 4.68
C ILE A 11 22.82 -9.55 3.88
N ILE A 12 23.06 -8.42 4.58
CA ILE A 12 23.52 -7.19 3.94
C ILE A 12 25.00 -7.39 3.55
N GLU A 13 25.30 -7.31 2.27
CA GLU A 13 26.68 -7.45 1.74
C GLU A 13 27.47 -6.13 1.77
N SER A 14 26.78 -4.98 1.89
CA SER A 14 27.42 -3.65 1.85
C SER A 14 26.97 -2.82 3.02
N GLU A 15 27.93 -2.34 3.84
CA GLU A 15 27.71 -1.34 4.92
C GLU A 15 27.96 0.09 4.41
N ASP A 16 28.37 0.25 3.12
CA ASP A 16 28.65 1.55 2.55
C ASP A 16 27.33 2.33 2.33
N ARG A 17 27.38 3.66 2.39
CA ARG A 17 26.26 4.58 2.06
C ARG A 17 25.92 4.56 0.57
N SER A 18 26.07 3.39 -0.06
CA SER A 18 25.69 3.16 -1.43
C SER A 18 24.18 3.43 -1.62
N PRO A 19 23.78 4.08 -2.70
CA PRO A 19 22.37 4.21 -3.08
C PRO A 19 21.72 2.86 -3.41
N ARG A 20 22.46 1.76 -3.29
CA ARG A 20 22.02 0.38 -3.51
C ARG A 20 22.21 -0.45 -2.27
N LEU A 21 21.15 -1.14 -1.83
CA LEU A 21 21.22 -2.16 -0.79
C LEU A 21 21.25 -3.53 -1.47
N ILE A 22 22.26 -4.34 -1.16
CA ILE A 22 22.40 -5.68 -1.69
C ILE A 22 22.18 -6.70 -0.58
N LEU A 23 21.24 -7.60 -0.79
CA LEU A 23 20.99 -8.75 0.09
C LEU A 23 21.49 -10.01 -0.61
N ALA A 24 22.28 -10.81 0.10
CA ALA A 24 22.66 -12.16 -0.30
C ALA A 24 21.84 -13.21 0.45
N ALA A 25 21.64 -14.36 -0.17
CA ALA A 25 20.92 -15.48 0.43
C ALA A 25 21.57 -15.95 1.73
N ASN A 26 20.82 -16.00 2.82
CA ASN A 26 21.25 -16.61 4.06
C ASN A 26 21.00 -18.13 4.00
N ARG A 27 21.99 -18.89 3.54
CA ARG A 27 21.90 -20.36 3.45
C ARG A 27 21.88 -21.06 4.82
N SER A 28 22.17 -20.33 5.90
CA SER A 28 22.11 -20.82 7.28
C SER A 28 20.83 -20.39 8.01
N HIS A 29 19.79 -20.02 7.26
CA HIS A 29 18.49 -19.66 7.87
C HIS A 29 17.90 -20.88 8.59
N TRP A 30 17.33 -20.66 9.79
CA TRP A 30 16.79 -21.72 10.65
C TRP A 30 15.66 -22.53 10.01
N ASN A 31 14.87 -21.92 9.14
CA ASN A 31 13.83 -22.59 8.38
C ASN A 31 14.32 -22.80 6.93
N ILE A 32 14.86 -23.97 6.67
CA ILE A 32 15.44 -24.32 5.35
C ILE A 32 14.34 -24.43 4.28
N GLU A 33 13.16 -24.88 4.63
CA GLU A 33 12.03 -25.02 3.68
C GLU A 33 11.54 -23.66 3.15
N ARG A 34 11.63 -22.64 4.01
CA ARG A 34 11.32 -21.25 3.65
C ARG A 34 12.55 -20.48 3.13
N GLY A 35 13.72 -21.12 3.09
CA GLY A 35 14.98 -20.47 2.73
C GLY A 35 14.89 -19.74 1.39
N PRO A 36 15.74 -18.69 1.18
CA PRO A 36 15.64 -17.84 0.00
C PRO A 36 15.90 -18.63 -1.28
N ARG A 37 15.04 -18.44 -2.28
CA ARG A 37 15.14 -19.03 -3.61
C ARG A 37 16.01 -18.20 -4.55
N LEU A 38 16.16 -16.90 -4.24
CA LEU A 38 17.10 -15.99 -4.92
C LEU A 38 18.46 -16.06 -4.26
N GLU A 39 19.53 -15.93 -5.05
CA GLU A 39 20.89 -15.78 -4.52
C GLU A 39 21.16 -14.36 -4.04
N ARG A 40 20.62 -13.37 -4.75
CA ARG A 40 20.81 -11.94 -4.46
C ARG A 40 19.53 -11.16 -4.77
N ALA A 41 19.30 -10.10 -3.99
CA ALA A 41 18.31 -9.07 -4.25
C ALA A 41 18.97 -7.70 -4.12
N VAL A 42 18.77 -6.83 -5.12
CA VAL A 42 19.35 -5.49 -5.17
C VAL A 42 18.24 -4.45 -5.11
N PHE A 43 18.23 -3.65 -4.06
CA PHE A 43 17.33 -2.50 -3.94
C PHE A 43 18.01 -1.26 -4.53
N ARG A 44 17.34 -0.63 -5.47
CA ARG A 44 17.81 0.54 -6.21
C ARG A 44 17.16 1.81 -5.62
N ASN A 45 17.88 2.49 -4.72
CA ASN A 45 17.44 3.77 -4.12
C ASN A 45 18.00 4.99 -4.88
N ASP A 46 18.71 4.74 -5.98
CA ASP A 46 19.31 5.74 -6.86
C ASP A 46 18.38 6.21 -7.99
N LEU A 47 17.20 5.62 -8.08
CA LEU A 47 16.20 5.92 -9.11
C LEU A 47 14.98 6.60 -8.52
N THR A 48 14.42 7.55 -9.26
CA THR A 48 13.07 8.01 -8.98
C THR A 48 12.03 6.94 -9.35
N PRO A 49 10.81 6.96 -8.78
CA PRO A 49 9.76 6.00 -9.15
C PRO A 49 9.48 5.95 -10.66
N ALA A 50 9.49 7.11 -11.34
CA ALA A 50 9.28 7.19 -12.78
C ALA A 50 10.43 6.52 -13.56
N GLN A 51 11.69 6.78 -13.19
CA GLN A 51 12.85 6.13 -13.82
C GLN A 51 12.85 4.62 -13.59
N ALA A 52 12.53 4.16 -12.38
CA ALA A 52 12.43 2.74 -12.08
C ALA A 52 11.36 2.06 -12.93
N LEU A 53 10.19 2.70 -13.08
CA LEU A 53 9.11 2.19 -13.91
C LEU A 53 9.49 2.16 -15.39
N ASP A 54 10.10 3.22 -15.93
CA ASP A 54 10.54 3.30 -17.32
C ASP A 54 11.55 2.19 -17.66
N LEU A 55 12.52 1.95 -16.78
CA LEU A 55 13.46 0.83 -16.94
C LEU A 55 12.76 -0.53 -16.89
N CYS A 56 11.82 -0.71 -15.96
CA CYS A 56 11.12 -1.97 -15.77
C CYS A 56 10.26 -2.35 -16.98
N ILE A 57 9.57 -1.38 -17.59
CA ILE A 57 8.64 -1.61 -18.71
C ILE A 57 9.32 -1.63 -20.07
N SER A 58 10.55 -1.12 -20.21
CA SER A 58 11.23 -0.94 -21.49
C SER A 58 12.44 -1.87 -21.69
N THR A 59 12.94 -2.50 -20.63
CA THR A 59 14.13 -3.34 -20.70
C THR A 59 13.93 -4.67 -19.97
N ASN A 60 14.68 -5.69 -20.38
CA ASN A 60 14.73 -6.97 -19.69
C ASN A 60 16.10 -7.18 -19.05
N GLY A 61 16.21 -6.85 -17.76
CA GLY A 61 17.42 -7.11 -17.00
C GLY A 61 17.95 -5.95 -16.15
N GLU A 62 17.33 -4.76 -16.20
CA GLU A 62 17.77 -3.63 -15.39
C GLU A 62 16.92 -3.42 -14.13
N MET A 63 15.63 -3.78 -14.21
CA MET A 63 14.69 -3.68 -13.09
C MET A 63 13.69 -4.82 -13.19
N ASP A 64 13.56 -5.61 -12.13
CA ASP A 64 12.67 -6.77 -12.12
C ASP A 64 11.34 -6.49 -11.41
N ILE A 65 11.35 -5.66 -10.37
CA ILE A 65 10.15 -5.34 -9.59
C ILE A 65 10.14 -3.85 -9.28
N VAL A 66 9.05 -3.18 -9.62
CA VAL A 66 8.74 -1.82 -9.16
C VAL A 66 7.52 -1.88 -8.26
N THR A 67 7.70 -1.42 -7.03
CA THR A 67 6.64 -1.29 -6.04
C THR A 67 5.91 0.05 -6.20
N GLU A 68 4.69 0.14 -5.69
CA GLU A 68 3.91 1.39 -5.67
C GLU A 68 3.70 2.04 -7.05
N VAL A 69 3.41 1.22 -8.06
CA VAL A 69 3.01 1.73 -9.38
C VAL A 69 1.75 2.59 -9.21
N SER A 70 1.78 3.78 -9.80
CA SER A 70 0.60 4.65 -9.81
C SER A 70 -0.56 4.00 -10.58
N PRO A 71 -1.81 4.10 -10.10
CA PRO A 71 -2.97 3.65 -10.88
C PRO A 71 -3.01 4.21 -12.31
N ALA A 72 -2.55 5.45 -12.51
CA ALA A 72 -2.46 6.08 -13.82
C ALA A 72 -1.45 5.39 -14.77
N ASP A 73 -0.41 4.75 -14.22
CA ASP A 73 0.60 4.06 -14.99
C ASP A 73 0.27 2.57 -15.25
N ALA A 74 -0.78 2.04 -14.66
CA ALA A 74 -1.14 0.62 -14.79
C ALA A 74 -1.28 0.18 -16.25
N ALA A 75 -1.88 1.01 -17.11
CA ALA A 75 -2.03 0.73 -18.53
C ALA A 75 -0.68 0.60 -19.26
N ARG A 76 0.33 1.39 -18.87
CA ARG A 76 1.69 1.30 -19.42
C ARG A 76 2.36 -0.02 -19.06
N VAL A 77 2.17 -0.48 -17.81
CA VAL A 77 2.67 -1.78 -17.36
C VAL A 77 2.01 -2.92 -18.12
N ILE A 78 0.69 -2.88 -18.29
CA ILE A 78 -0.07 -3.91 -19.03
C ILE A 78 0.36 -3.98 -20.50
N ALA A 79 0.68 -2.85 -21.11
CA ALA A 79 1.12 -2.76 -22.51
C ALA A 79 2.56 -3.26 -22.73
N SER A 80 3.36 -3.45 -21.68
CA SER A 80 4.76 -3.88 -21.80
C SER A 80 4.87 -5.36 -22.18
N GLU A 81 5.85 -5.68 -23.03
CA GLU A 81 6.22 -7.06 -23.33
C GLU A 81 7.12 -7.71 -22.24
N PHE A 82 7.75 -6.90 -21.37
CA PHE A 82 8.73 -7.37 -20.39
C PHE A 82 8.13 -7.67 -19.02
N VAL A 83 7.05 -7.01 -18.65
CA VAL A 83 6.48 -7.07 -17.30
C VAL A 83 4.99 -7.45 -17.29
N LYS A 84 4.51 -7.83 -16.13
CA LYS A 84 3.09 -8.04 -15.80
C LYS A 84 2.71 -7.11 -14.67
N LEU A 85 1.46 -6.66 -14.65
CA LEU A 85 0.87 -5.95 -13.52
C LEU A 85 0.41 -6.96 -12.47
N VAL A 86 0.93 -6.85 -11.26
CA VAL A 86 0.47 -7.61 -10.09
C VAL A 86 -0.33 -6.69 -9.19
N VAL A 87 -1.54 -7.08 -8.86
CA VAL A 87 -2.48 -6.31 -8.03
C VAL A 87 -2.70 -7.06 -6.72
N CYS A 88 -2.61 -6.36 -5.62
CA CYS A 88 -2.83 -6.94 -4.29
C CYS A 88 -3.70 -6.01 -3.44
N ASP A 89 -4.66 -6.58 -2.71
CA ASP A 89 -5.36 -5.85 -1.65
C ASP A 89 -4.37 -5.50 -0.53
N ALA A 90 -4.17 -4.23 -0.30
CA ALA A 90 -3.22 -3.72 0.69
C ALA A 90 -3.93 -3.33 2.00
N ASN A 91 -3.20 -3.35 3.12
CA ASN A 91 -3.67 -2.80 4.39
C ASN A 91 -3.60 -1.27 4.37
N ARG A 92 -4.24 -0.68 3.36
CA ARG A 92 -4.29 0.76 3.14
C ARG A 92 -5.74 1.20 3.04
N VAL A 93 -6.08 2.25 3.75
CA VAL A 93 -7.39 2.90 3.68
C VAL A 93 -7.23 4.37 3.37
N LEU A 94 -8.14 4.92 2.58
CA LEU A 94 -8.27 6.34 2.30
C LEU A 94 -9.59 6.82 2.87
N LEU A 95 -9.52 7.78 3.77
CA LEU A 95 -10.66 8.33 4.48
C LEU A 95 -10.51 9.82 4.73
N GLY A 96 -11.60 10.49 5.07
CA GLY A 96 -11.59 11.86 5.56
C GLY A 96 -11.73 11.89 7.08
N ILE A 97 -10.76 12.50 7.74
CA ILE A 97 -10.84 12.82 9.16
C ILE A 97 -11.75 14.03 9.30
N ILE A 98 -12.89 13.88 9.98
CA ILE A 98 -13.84 14.97 10.20
C ILE A 98 -13.46 15.70 11.49
N ASN A 99 -13.20 17.00 11.37
CA ASN A 99 -12.93 17.86 12.52
C ASN A 99 -14.22 18.14 13.30
N ARG A 100 -14.33 17.50 14.47
CA ARG A 100 -15.51 17.59 15.36
C ARG A 100 -15.29 18.52 16.56
N TYR A 101 -14.20 19.29 16.57
CA TYR A 101 -14.04 20.33 17.60
C TYR A 101 -15.10 21.42 17.42
N PRO A 102 -15.47 22.14 18.51
CA PRO A 102 -16.36 23.27 18.37
C PRO A 102 -15.89 24.23 17.29
N SER A 103 -16.73 24.47 16.32
CA SER A 103 -16.42 25.29 15.17
C SER A 103 -17.66 26.04 14.69
N ASP A 104 -17.46 26.87 13.70
CA ASP A 104 -18.51 27.61 12.99
C ASP A 104 -19.37 26.73 12.05
N VAL A 105 -19.14 25.41 12.04
CA VAL A 105 -19.91 24.43 11.26
C VAL A 105 -20.39 23.26 12.14
N PRO A 106 -21.58 22.68 11.87
CA PRO A 106 -22.21 21.70 12.77
C PRO A 106 -21.70 20.27 12.56
N LEU A 107 -20.36 20.06 12.50
CA LEU A 107 -19.75 18.73 12.30
C LEU A 107 -19.85 17.80 13.52
N GLN A 108 -20.28 18.32 14.68
CA GLN A 108 -20.59 17.50 15.84
C GLN A 108 -21.94 16.76 15.69
N ASP A 109 -22.85 17.26 14.85
CA ASP A 109 -24.11 16.59 14.56
C ASP A 109 -23.88 15.39 13.62
N ARG A 110 -24.31 14.21 14.08
CA ARG A 110 -24.18 12.96 13.29
C ARG A 110 -24.91 13.04 11.95
N ARG A 111 -26.03 13.77 11.87
CA ARG A 111 -26.80 13.91 10.63
C ARG A 111 -25.98 14.63 9.55
N VAL A 112 -25.22 15.65 9.94
CA VAL A 112 -24.30 16.34 9.02
C VAL A 112 -23.22 15.40 8.54
N ARG A 113 -22.54 14.66 9.43
CA ARG A 113 -21.50 13.69 9.05
C ARG A 113 -22.05 12.57 8.16
N LYS A 114 -23.30 12.13 8.42
CA LYS A 114 -24.00 11.18 7.56
C LYS A 114 -24.30 11.79 6.18
N ALA A 115 -24.73 13.05 6.13
CA ALA A 115 -24.96 13.76 4.88
C ALA A 115 -23.69 13.86 4.04
N LEU A 116 -22.53 14.15 4.65
CA LEU A 116 -21.24 14.15 3.96
C LEU A 116 -20.90 12.78 3.35
N ASN A 117 -21.17 11.70 4.08
CA ASN A 117 -20.95 10.34 3.55
C ASN A 117 -21.88 9.98 2.39
N LEU A 118 -23.16 10.38 2.46
CA LEU A 118 -24.16 10.12 1.42
C LEU A 118 -23.93 10.97 0.16
N ALA A 119 -23.26 12.12 0.29
CA ALA A 119 -23.00 13.04 -0.80
C ALA A 119 -21.92 12.56 -1.78
N VAL A 120 -21.10 11.58 -1.40
CA VAL A 120 -19.92 11.18 -2.15
C VAL A 120 -20.16 9.90 -2.96
N ASP A 121 -19.90 9.95 -4.28
CA ASP A 121 -19.91 8.79 -5.16
C ASP A 121 -18.54 8.07 -5.11
N ARG A 122 -18.46 7.02 -4.31
CA ARG A 122 -17.26 6.22 -4.14
C ARG A 122 -16.84 5.50 -5.40
N GLN A 123 -17.81 5.04 -6.20
CA GLN A 123 -17.51 4.34 -7.44
C GLN A 123 -16.86 5.28 -8.46
N LYS A 124 -17.30 6.51 -8.52
CA LYS A 124 -16.69 7.56 -9.36
C LYS A 124 -15.25 7.85 -8.90
N ILE A 125 -15.02 7.97 -7.58
CA ILE A 125 -13.67 8.18 -7.03
C ILE A 125 -12.75 7.00 -7.40
N ILE A 126 -13.21 5.77 -7.26
CA ILE A 126 -12.45 4.57 -7.61
C ILE A 126 -12.14 4.53 -9.09
N THR A 127 -13.13 4.77 -9.94
CA THR A 127 -12.98 4.66 -11.39
C THR A 127 -12.10 5.78 -11.96
N ILE A 128 -12.35 7.03 -11.56
CA ILE A 128 -11.65 8.20 -12.11
C ILE A 128 -10.35 8.47 -11.35
N GLY A 129 -10.40 8.46 -10.01
CA GLY A 129 -9.25 8.81 -9.18
C GLY A 129 -8.20 7.72 -9.06
N LEU A 130 -8.60 6.45 -9.18
CA LEU A 130 -7.73 5.29 -8.94
C LEU A 130 -7.78 4.26 -10.08
N ALA A 131 -8.30 4.63 -11.26
CA ALA A 131 -8.38 3.78 -12.45
C ALA A 131 -9.00 2.38 -12.17
N GLY A 132 -9.89 2.27 -11.20
CA GLY A 132 -10.52 1.02 -10.78
C GLY A 132 -9.77 0.21 -9.72
N TYR A 133 -8.57 0.63 -9.33
CA TYR A 133 -7.71 -0.13 -8.40
C TYR A 133 -7.95 0.25 -6.93
N ALA A 134 -9.17 0.09 -6.47
CA ALA A 134 -9.53 0.21 -5.06
C ALA A 134 -10.86 -0.52 -4.78
N ASN A 135 -11.10 -0.84 -3.51
CA ASN A 135 -12.39 -1.33 -3.03
C ASN A 135 -13.10 -0.23 -2.22
N PRO A 136 -14.43 -0.12 -2.29
CA PRO A 136 -15.17 0.83 -1.44
C PRO A 136 -14.93 0.54 0.05
N LEU A 137 -14.87 1.59 0.87
CA LEU A 137 -14.61 1.47 2.31
C LEU A 137 -15.87 1.77 3.13
N CYS A 138 -16.13 0.94 4.15
CA CYS A 138 -17.22 1.16 5.12
C CYS A 138 -16.77 1.06 6.58
N ALA A 139 -15.51 0.73 6.83
CA ALA A 139 -14.94 0.59 8.17
C ALA A 139 -13.53 1.19 8.22
N LEU A 140 -12.93 1.28 9.39
CA LEU A 140 -11.52 1.65 9.53
C LEU A 140 -10.59 0.53 9.06
N THR A 141 -11.06 -0.71 9.18
CA THR A 141 -10.39 -1.91 8.66
C THR A 141 -10.92 -2.26 7.28
N ALA A 142 -10.05 -2.76 6.43
CA ALA A 142 -10.46 -3.28 5.12
C ALA A 142 -11.23 -4.61 5.28
N SER A 143 -12.09 -4.94 4.30
CA SER A 143 -13.01 -6.09 4.40
C SER A 143 -12.32 -7.46 4.51
N TRP A 144 -11.05 -7.55 4.16
CA TRP A 144 -10.23 -8.77 4.28
C TRP A 144 -9.45 -8.86 5.59
N CYS A 145 -9.54 -7.85 6.46
CA CYS A 145 -8.83 -7.84 7.74
C CYS A 145 -9.64 -8.50 8.84
N GLY A 146 -8.94 -9.09 9.82
CA GLY A 146 -9.58 -9.60 11.02
C GLY A 146 -10.28 -8.50 11.80
N GLY A 147 -11.51 -8.77 12.27
CA GLY A 147 -12.33 -7.79 13.01
C GLY A 147 -13.20 -6.91 12.12
N PHE A 148 -13.19 -7.10 10.79
CA PHE A 148 -14.18 -6.48 9.93
C PHE A 148 -15.57 -7.08 10.18
N SER A 149 -16.57 -6.22 10.38
CA SER A 149 -17.96 -6.66 10.63
C SER A 149 -18.63 -7.10 9.34
N ALA A 150 -18.87 -8.40 9.20
CA ALA A 150 -19.60 -8.94 8.07
C ALA A 150 -20.99 -8.28 7.92
N GLY A 151 -21.36 -7.96 6.69
CA GLY A 151 -22.64 -7.31 6.37
C GLY A 151 -22.65 -5.78 6.56
N MET A 152 -21.50 -5.15 6.84
CA MET A 152 -21.37 -3.70 6.65
C MET A 152 -21.18 -3.38 5.17
N GLU A 153 -21.97 -2.44 4.69
CA GLU A 153 -21.92 -1.95 3.31
C GLU A 153 -21.45 -0.49 3.29
N PRO A 154 -20.72 -0.07 2.26
CA PRO A 154 -20.39 1.34 2.08
C PRO A 154 -21.63 2.21 2.05
N TYR A 155 -21.52 3.44 2.56
CA TYR A 155 -22.61 4.41 2.44
C TYR A 155 -23.02 4.53 0.98
N PRO A 156 -24.33 4.44 0.67
CA PRO A 156 -24.80 4.65 -0.70
C PRO A 156 -24.59 6.11 -1.11
N HIS A 157 -24.46 6.35 -2.41
CA HIS A 157 -24.53 7.70 -2.96
C HIS A 157 -26.01 8.10 -3.05
N ASP A 158 -26.46 8.96 -2.13
CA ASP A 158 -27.84 9.46 -2.05
C ASP A 158 -27.82 10.98 -1.82
N PRO A 159 -27.65 11.78 -2.89
CA PRO A 159 -27.59 13.24 -2.81
C PRO A 159 -28.87 13.88 -2.24
N GLU A 160 -30.02 13.25 -2.47
CA GLU A 160 -31.29 13.78 -1.97
C GLU A 160 -31.41 13.61 -0.46
N GLN A 161 -31.07 12.44 0.06
CA GLN A 161 -31.05 12.23 1.51
C GLN A 161 -29.96 13.09 2.16
N ALA A 162 -28.80 13.23 1.54
CA ALA A 162 -27.73 14.10 2.02
C ALA A 162 -28.20 15.55 2.20
N ARG A 163 -28.86 16.10 1.18
CA ARG A 163 -29.42 17.45 1.22
C ARG A 163 -30.48 17.61 2.29
N ARG A 164 -31.40 16.65 2.42
CA ARG A 164 -32.43 16.67 3.48
C ARG A 164 -31.80 16.73 4.87
N LEU A 165 -30.86 15.84 5.17
CA LEU A 165 -30.20 15.80 6.47
C LEU A 165 -29.44 17.09 6.79
N LEU A 166 -28.77 17.67 5.81
CA LEU A 166 -28.06 18.93 6.01
C LEU A 166 -29.04 20.10 6.25
N HIS A 167 -30.15 20.13 5.51
CA HIS A 167 -31.18 21.15 5.65
C HIS A 167 -31.89 21.09 7.02
N GLU A 168 -32.10 19.89 7.56
CA GLU A 168 -32.70 19.72 8.91
C GLU A 168 -31.85 20.32 10.03
N VAL A 169 -30.54 20.27 9.90
CA VAL A 169 -29.60 20.82 10.88
C VAL A 169 -29.31 22.30 10.61
N GLY A 170 -29.27 22.67 9.34
CA GLY A 170 -28.84 23.98 8.85
C GLY A 170 -27.34 24.08 8.65
N TRP A 171 -26.95 24.74 7.57
CA TRP A 171 -25.55 25.08 7.28
C TRP A 171 -25.38 26.60 7.36
N PRO A 172 -24.31 27.12 7.97
CA PRO A 172 -24.10 28.56 8.10
C PRO A 172 -23.99 29.25 6.73
N ALA A 173 -24.78 30.28 6.52
CA ALA A 173 -24.82 30.99 5.25
C ALA A 173 -23.44 31.56 4.87
N GLY A 174 -23.03 31.33 3.62
CA GLY A 174 -21.75 31.82 3.09
C GLY A 174 -20.51 31.15 3.65
N ARG A 175 -20.64 30.10 4.46
CA ARG A 175 -19.51 29.32 5.00
C ARG A 175 -19.20 28.12 4.10
N ASN A 176 -18.03 28.12 3.46
CA ASN A 176 -17.57 26.97 2.67
C ASN A 176 -17.06 25.85 3.59
N LEU A 177 -17.31 24.59 3.21
CA LEU A 177 -16.66 23.42 3.81
C LEU A 177 -15.20 23.36 3.30
N ARG A 178 -14.23 23.22 4.21
CA ARG A 178 -12.79 23.20 3.86
C ARG A 178 -12.28 21.77 3.89
N ILE A 179 -11.89 21.26 2.72
CA ILE A 179 -11.30 19.92 2.56
C ILE A 179 -9.80 20.07 2.33
N ALA A 180 -8.99 19.61 3.27
CA ALA A 180 -7.55 19.52 3.11
C ALA A 180 -7.14 18.13 2.64
N ALA A 181 -6.11 18.05 1.81
CA ALA A 181 -5.50 16.79 1.38
C ALA A 181 -4.00 16.98 1.11
N PRO A 182 -3.15 15.99 1.43
CA PRO A 182 -1.80 15.91 0.89
C PRO A 182 -1.80 15.92 -0.63
N GLU A 183 -0.76 16.45 -1.24
CA GLU A 183 -0.62 16.60 -2.70
C GLU A 183 -0.97 15.32 -3.50
N PRO A 184 -0.54 14.09 -3.10
CA PRO A 184 -0.91 12.86 -3.82
C PRO A 184 -2.42 12.57 -3.85
N PHE A 185 -3.18 13.12 -2.91
CA PHE A 185 -4.63 12.94 -2.82
C PHE A 185 -5.43 14.18 -3.29
N GLY A 186 -4.75 15.19 -3.83
CA GLY A 186 -5.39 16.43 -4.29
C GLY A 186 -6.48 16.20 -5.33
N GLY A 187 -6.23 15.32 -6.30
CA GLY A 187 -7.22 14.93 -7.32
C GLY A 187 -8.46 14.25 -6.73
N ILE A 188 -8.28 13.39 -5.73
CA ILE A 188 -9.38 12.73 -5.02
C ILE A 188 -10.18 13.76 -4.21
N ALA A 189 -9.49 14.70 -3.54
CA ALA A 189 -10.16 15.78 -2.82
C ALA A 189 -11.03 16.66 -3.73
N GLN A 190 -10.60 16.91 -4.95
CA GLN A 190 -11.39 17.62 -5.95
C GLN A 190 -12.64 16.83 -6.36
N LEU A 191 -12.53 15.51 -6.59
CA LEU A 191 -13.70 14.68 -6.90
C LEU A 191 -14.72 14.68 -5.75
N VAL A 192 -14.24 14.53 -4.50
CA VAL A 192 -15.08 14.62 -3.30
C VAL A 192 -15.77 15.99 -3.20
N ALA A 193 -15.01 17.07 -3.44
CA ALA A 193 -15.56 18.44 -3.39
C ALA A 193 -16.66 18.66 -4.42
N VAL A 194 -16.46 18.21 -5.66
CA VAL A 194 -17.47 18.32 -6.73
C VAL A 194 -18.76 17.57 -6.35
N ASP A 195 -18.65 16.36 -5.83
CA ASP A 195 -19.79 15.56 -5.42
C ASP A 195 -20.54 16.24 -4.26
N MET A 196 -19.83 16.65 -3.22
CA MET A 196 -20.43 17.33 -2.07
C MET A 196 -21.06 18.66 -2.44
N GLN A 197 -20.41 19.48 -3.27
CA GLN A 197 -20.97 20.75 -3.72
C GLN A 197 -22.28 20.55 -4.47
N SER A 198 -22.32 19.57 -5.36
CA SER A 198 -23.55 19.25 -6.13
C SER A 198 -24.66 18.68 -5.25
N ALA A 199 -24.32 17.79 -4.31
CA ALA A 199 -25.30 17.13 -3.45
C ALA A 199 -25.87 18.04 -2.36
N LEU A 200 -25.02 18.87 -1.74
CA LEU A 200 -25.36 19.61 -0.51
C LEU A 200 -25.72 21.08 -0.75
N ASP A 201 -25.46 21.60 -1.93
CA ASP A 201 -25.64 23.02 -2.29
C ASP A 201 -24.91 23.99 -1.36
N ILE A 202 -23.66 23.64 -1.01
CA ILE A 202 -22.75 24.48 -0.20
C ILE A 202 -21.44 24.70 -0.93
N GLY A 203 -20.75 25.82 -0.65
CA GLY A 203 -19.42 26.07 -1.17
C GLY A 203 -18.39 25.12 -0.56
N ILE A 204 -17.43 24.68 -1.35
CA ILE A 204 -16.34 23.80 -0.91
C ILE A 204 -15.00 24.43 -1.30
N ASP A 205 -14.09 24.54 -0.33
CA ASP A 205 -12.70 24.94 -0.55
C ASP A 205 -11.79 23.74 -0.45
N VAL A 206 -10.99 23.45 -1.46
CA VAL A 206 -9.98 22.40 -1.44
C VAL A 206 -8.61 22.99 -1.17
N ILE A 207 -7.95 22.50 -0.13
CA ILE A 207 -6.62 22.93 0.33
C ILE A 207 -5.64 21.78 0.07
N VAL A 208 -4.82 21.89 -0.97
CA VAL A 208 -3.76 20.91 -1.23
C VAL A 208 -2.52 21.26 -0.42
N VAL A 209 -2.10 20.33 0.43
CA VAL A 209 -0.91 20.48 1.29
C VAL A 209 0.31 19.93 0.53
N PRO A 210 1.29 20.78 0.18
CA PRO A 210 2.51 20.34 -0.48
C PRO A 210 3.28 19.31 0.34
N GLN A 211 3.94 18.38 -0.36
CA GLN A 211 4.65 17.25 0.27
C GLN A 211 5.71 17.71 1.28
N GLU A 212 6.42 18.79 1.01
CA GLU A 212 7.44 19.34 1.91
C GLU A 212 6.88 19.88 3.24
N LYS A 213 5.59 20.24 3.27
CA LYS A 213 4.89 20.71 4.47
C LYS A 213 4.20 19.59 5.24
N LEU A 214 4.03 18.43 4.61
CA LEU A 214 3.27 17.31 5.19
C LEU A 214 3.89 16.82 6.50
N LEU A 215 5.21 16.59 6.51
CA LEU A 215 5.90 16.08 7.71
C LEU A 215 5.82 17.06 8.89
N ALA A 216 6.02 18.35 8.64
CA ALA A 216 5.90 19.37 9.68
C ALA A 216 4.47 19.48 10.21
N GLY A 217 3.47 19.46 9.31
CA GLY A 217 2.06 19.48 9.68
C GLY A 217 1.64 18.24 10.48
N THR A 218 2.07 17.06 10.06
CA THR A 218 1.82 15.81 10.78
C THR A 218 2.42 15.85 12.18
N ARG A 219 3.67 16.30 12.30
CA ARG A 219 4.32 16.46 13.62
C ARG A 219 3.56 17.41 14.53
N MET A 220 3.13 18.57 14.03
CA MET A 220 2.35 19.53 14.81
C MET A 220 0.99 18.94 15.23
N LEU A 221 0.35 18.14 14.38
CA LEU A 221 -0.91 17.47 14.69
C LEU A 221 -0.70 16.44 15.83
N VAL A 222 0.33 15.60 15.72
CA VAL A 222 0.69 14.60 16.73
C VAL A 222 1.04 15.27 18.08
N GLU A 223 1.77 16.38 18.05
CA GLU A 223 2.13 17.16 19.24
C GLU A 223 0.94 17.98 19.81
N LYS A 224 -0.25 17.90 19.22
CA LYS A 224 -1.44 18.68 19.59
C LYS A 224 -1.22 20.20 19.54
N LYS A 225 -0.29 20.65 18.71
CA LYS A 225 0.05 22.08 18.50
C LYS A 225 -0.65 22.67 17.28
N LEU A 226 -1.21 21.83 16.41
CA LEU A 226 -1.95 22.28 15.24
C LEU A 226 -3.40 22.54 15.64
N ILE A 227 -3.86 23.75 15.40
CA ILE A 227 -5.30 24.05 15.38
C ILE A 227 -5.75 23.81 13.94
N PRO A 228 -6.58 22.78 13.69
CA PRO A 228 -7.00 22.48 12.33
C PRO A 228 -7.75 23.64 11.69
N SER A 229 -7.25 24.13 10.55
CA SER A 229 -7.93 25.12 9.71
C SER A 229 -8.85 24.49 8.67
N TRP A 230 -8.91 23.17 8.62
CA TRP A 230 -9.75 22.35 7.76
C TRP A 230 -10.92 21.76 8.53
N ASP A 231 -11.97 21.43 7.82
CA ASP A 231 -13.17 20.75 8.34
C ASP A 231 -13.08 19.24 8.08
N ILE A 232 -12.48 18.85 6.93
CA ILE A 232 -12.17 17.46 6.59
C ILE A 232 -10.71 17.40 6.13
N LEU A 233 -9.96 16.43 6.64
CA LEU A 233 -8.63 16.09 6.12
C LEU A 233 -8.70 14.72 5.43
N ILE A 234 -8.58 14.69 4.11
CA ILE A 234 -8.42 13.43 3.36
C ILE A 234 -7.03 12.88 3.66
N PHE A 235 -6.98 11.65 4.15
CA PHE A 235 -5.76 11.04 4.63
C PHE A 235 -5.69 9.56 4.25
N GLY A 236 -4.51 9.13 3.81
CA GLY A 236 -4.21 7.72 3.59
C GLY A 236 -3.55 7.12 4.82
N TRP A 237 -4.05 6.01 5.31
CA TRP A 237 -3.46 5.25 6.40
C TRP A 237 -3.00 3.88 5.92
N PHE A 238 -1.80 3.51 6.33
CA PHE A 238 -1.26 2.17 6.14
C PHE A 238 -0.96 1.58 7.51
N ASP A 239 -1.58 0.45 7.84
CA ASP A 239 -1.48 -0.15 9.16
C ASP A 239 -0.93 -1.58 9.08
N LEU A 240 0.26 -1.78 9.61
CA LEU A 240 0.90 -3.09 9.70
C LEU A 240 0.15 -4.06 10.62
N SER A 241 -0.64 -3.54 11.56
CA SER A 241 -1.40 -4.31 12.53
C SER A 241 -2.85 -4.56 12.11
N SER A 242 -3.28 -4.07 10.95
CA SER A 242 -4.70 -4.16 10.55
C SER A 242 -5.19 -5.57 10.27
N GLU A 243 -4.30 -6.55 10.10
CA GLU A 243 -4.69 -7.96 9.98
C GLU A 243 -5.10 -8.59 11.33
N ALA A 244 -4.67 -7.99 12.43
CA ALA A 244 -4.95 -8.47 13.78
C ALA A 244 -5.40 -7.30 14.67
N PRO A 245 -6.66 -7.24 15.14
CA PRO A 245 -7.11 -6.21 16.06
C PRO A 245 -6.32 -6.28 17.40
N PRO A 246 -6.19 -5.16 18.12
CA PRO A 246 -6.64 -3.81 17.77
C PRO A 246 -5.72 -3.13 16.76
N ALA A 247 -6.29 -2.67 15.66
CA ALA A 247 -5.52 -1.91 14.68
C ALA A 247 -5.15 -0.52 15.23
N ALA A 248 -3.95 -0.04 14.89
CA ALA A 248 -3.48 1.25 15.38
C ALA A 248 -4.36 2.42 14.92
N ILE A 249 -4.99 2.29 13.75
CA ILE A 249 -5.89 3.31 13.20
C ILE A 249 -7.03 3.67 14.16
N HIS A 250 -7.60 2.70 14.87
CA HIS A 250 -8.69 2.94 15.82
C HIS A 250 -8.25 3.88 16.95
N ARG A 251 -7.11 3.58 17.56
CA ARG A 251 -6.54 4.39 18.63
C ARG A 251 -6.18 5.78 18.15
N GLU A 252 -5.44 5.85 17.03
CA GLU A 252 -4.84 7.09 16.58
C GLU A 252 -5.89 8.13 16.14
N PHE A 253 -7.03 7.71 15.61
CA PHE A 253 -8.06 8.62 15.11
C PHE A 253 -9.17 8.91 16.11
N PHE A 254 -9.47 7.98 17.02
CA PHE A 254 -10.64 8.12 17.91
C PHE A 254 -10.35 7.91 19.39
N GLY A 255 -9.23 7.27 19.74
CA GLY A 255 -8.84 7.08 21.14
C GLY A 255 -8.58 8.39 21.87
N SER A 256 -8.72 8.38 23.22
CA SER A 256 -8.55 9.55 24.07
C SER A 256 -7.18 10.21 23.92
N ASP A 257 -6.13 9.41 23.70
CA ASP A 257 -4.73 9.83 23.48
C ASP A 257 -4.31 9.83 22.01
N GLY A 258 -5.25 9.52 21.09
CA GLY A 258 -4.97 9.36 19.66
C GLY A 258 -4.31 10.59 19.03
N ALA A 259 -3.22 10.39 18.32
CA ALA A 259 -2.42 11.45 17.74
C ALA A 259 -3.18 12.27 16.69
N PHE A 260 -4.02 11.61 15.90
CA PHE A 260 -4.80 12.22 14.82
C PHE A 260 -6.25 12.54 15.22
N ARG A 261 -6.61 12.40 16.48
CA ARG A 261 -7.96 12.72 16.94
C ARG A 261 -8.29 14.20 16.71
N ALA A 262 -9.32 14.43 15.90
CA ALA A 262 -9.82 15.75 15.53
C ALA A 262 -11.24 15.96 16.08
N GLY A 263 -11.39 16.01 17.41
CA GLY A 263 -12.69 16.22 18.06
C GLY A 263 -12.69 15.87 19.55
N PRO A 264 -13.80 16.10 20.24
CA PRO A 264 -13.96 15.75 21.65
C PRO A 264 -13.82 14.24 21.84
N GLU A 265 -13.60 13.83 23.06
CA GLU A 265 -13.55 12.42 23.44
C GLU A 265 -14.88 11.72 23.15
N LEU A 266 -14.77 10.44 22.85
CA LEU A 266 -15.90 9.54 22.59
C LEU A 266 -15.91 8.46 23.67
N PRO A 267 -16.62 8.66 24.81
CA PRO A 267 -16.56 7.73 25.93
C PRO A 267 -16.94 6.29 25.56
N GLU A 268 -17.95 6.13 24.68
CA GLU A 268 -18.38 4.79 24.22
C GLU A 268 -17.30 4.12 23.36
N PHE A 269 -16.67 4.87 22.46
CA PHE A 269 -15.53 4.35 21.69
C PHE A 269 -14.36 3.96 22.59
N ASN A 270 -14.02 4.81 23.56
CA ASN A 270 -12.92 4.54 24.51
C ASN A 270 -13.17 3.26 25.29
N LYS A 271 -14.45 3.00 25.70
CA LYS A 271 -14.84 1.78 26.37
C LYS A 271 -14.66 0.55 25.46
N LEU A 272 -15.17 0.60 24.22
CA LEU A 272 -15.03 -0.47 23.23
C LEU A 272 -13.57 -0.75 22.93
N TYR A 273 -12.77 0.30 22.72
CA TYR A 273 -11.34 0.16 22.45
C TYR A 273 -10.57 -0.45 23.63
N ALA A 274 -10.85 -0.01 24.85
CA ALA A 274 -10.23 -0.56 26.06
C ALA A 274 -10.59 -2.06 26.25
N GLU A 275 -11.84 -2.42 25.99
CA GLU A 275 -12.29 -3.82 26.01
C GLU A 275 -11.56 -4.64 24.94
N MET A 276 -11.47 -4.15 23.72
CA MET A 276 -10.75 -4.79 22.61
C MET A 276 -9.28 -4.99 22.97
N ALA A 277 -8.59 -3.93 23.46
CA ALA A 277 -7.18 -3.98 23.80
C ALA A 277 -6.83 -4.91 24.96
N ALA A 278 -7.80 -5.20 25.84
CA ALA A 278 -7.65 -6.10 26.98
C ALA A 278 -7.93 -7.58 26.64
N GLN A 279 -8.45 -7.90 25.44
CA GLN A 279 -8.81 -9.27 25.11
C GLN A 279 -7.59 -10.15 24.84
N ILE A 280 -7.60 -11.33 25.46
CA ILE A 280 -6.64 -12.41 25.20
C ILE A 280 -7.26 -13.49 24.30
N ASP A 281 -8.59 -13.63 24.38
CA ASP A 281 -9.36 -14.56 23.56
C ASP A 281 -9.58 -13.97 22.16
N GLY A 282 -9.03 -14.63 21.13
CA GLY A 282 -9.08 -14.14 19.75
C GLY A 282 -10.50 -14.01 19.19
N GLN A 283 -11.45 -14.87 19.59
CA GLN A 283 -12.83 -14.78 19.11
C GLN A 283 -13.57 -13.58 19.74
N LYS A 284 -13.31 -13.32 21.01
CA LYS A 284 -13.87 -12.15 21.69
C LYS A 284 -13.25 -10.86 21.16
N LEU A 285 -11.93 -10.88 20.91
CA LEU A 285 -11.21 -9.77 20.31
C LEU A 285 -11.84 -9.34 18.97
N VAL A 286 -12.08 -10.29 18.06
CA VAL A 286 -12.72 -10.06 16.78
C VAL A 286 -14.11 -9.42 16.97
N LYS A 287 -14.94 -9.95 17.86
CA LYS A 287 -16.29 -9.39 18.13
C LYS A 287 -16.27 -7.95 18.62
N VAL A 288 -15.34 -7.61 19.50
CA VAL A 288 -15.25 -6.22 20.00
C VAL A 288 -14.69 -5.29 18.93
N ALA A 289 -13.77 -5.78 18.08
CA ALA A 289 -13.29 -5.03 16.93
C ALA A 289 -14.43 -4.72 15.94
N GLU A 290 -15.25 -5.71 15.62
CA GLU A 290 -16.47 -5.52 14.80
C GLU A 290 -17.41 -4.47 15.39
N GLN A 291 -17.62 -4.48 16.70
CA GLN A 291 -18.44 -3.48 17.38
C GLN A 291 -17.84 -2.08 17.32
N SER A 292 -16.51 -1.98 17.44
CA SER A 292 -15.80 -0.70 17.33
C SER A 292 -15.91 -0.11 15.92
N ASP A 293 -15.73 -0.90 14.88
CA ASP A 293 -15.90 -0.47 13.50
C ASP A 293 -17.34 -0.06 13.20
N ARG A 294 -18.31 -0.84 13.69
CA ARG A 294 -19.73 -0.51 13.55
C ARG A 294 -20.10 0.80 14.25
N TYR A 295 -19.57 1.03 15.45
CA TYR A 295 -19.77 2.30 16.16
C TYR A 295 -19.26 3.49 15.36
N VAL A 296 -18.03 3.39 14.80
CA VAL A 296 -17.44 4.44 13.97
C VAL A 296 -18.29 4.70 12.72
N TYR A 297 -18.81 3.64 12.10
CA TYR A 297 -19.69 3.73 10.95
C TYR A 297 -21.04 4.36 11.31
N ASP A 298 -21.75 3.82 12.32
CA ASP A 298 -23.09 4.28 12.70
C ASP A 298 -23.09 5.75 13.13
N GLU A 299 -22.03 6.19 13.81
CA GLU A 299 -21.82 7.57 14.21
C GLU A 299 -21.24 8.45 13.08
N ALA A 300 -20.97 7.88 11.91
CA ALA A 300 -20.38 8.56 10.76
C ALA A 300 -19.13 9.38 11.15
N LEU A 301 -18.24 8.79 11.96
CA LEU A 301 -17.10 9.53 12.53
C LEU A 301 -16.01 9.83 11.53
N ALA A 302 -15.97 9.12 10.42
CA ALA A 302 -15.08 9.35 9.29
C ALA A 302 -15.88 9.53 8.00
N LEU A 303 -15.29 10.20 7.02
CA LEU A 303 -15.73 10.14 5.64
C LEU A 303 -15.05 8.92 5.02
N PHE A 304 -15.78 7.82 4.87
CA PHE A 304 -15.24 6.59 4.29
C PHE A 304 -15.15 6.74 2.77
N LEU A 305 -14.00 6.51 2.18
CA LEU A 305 -13.79 6.62 0.73
C LEU A 305 -13.53 5.24 0.12
N CYS A 306 -12.30 4.77 0.16
CA CYS A 306 -11.91 3.50 -0.46
C CYS A 306 -10.67 2.90 0.22
N ALA A 307 -10.41 1.62 -0.10
CA ALA A 307 -9.19 0.91 0.23
C ALA A 307 -8.38 0.72 -1.07
N PRO A 308 -7.37 1.55 -1.34
CA PRO A 308 -6.54 1.44 -2.54
C PRO A 308 -5.76 0.12 -2.56
N GLN A 309 -5.69 -0.49 -3.74
CA GLN A 309 -4.87 -1.68 -3.98
C GLN A 309 -3.41 -1.29 -4.23
N ALA A 310 -2.49 -2.17 -3.86
CA ALA A 310 -1.09 -2.05 -4.20
C ALA A 310 -0.85 -2.62 -5.61
N LEU A 311 -0.14 -1.86 -6.43
CA LEU A 311 0.19 -2.21 -7.80
C LEU A 311 1.69 -2.38 -7.94
N TYR A 312 2.10 -3.46 -8.60
CA TYR A 312 3.49 -3.77 -8.85
C TYR A 312 3.71 -4.02 -10.34
N ALA A 313 4.78 -3.46 -10.91
CA ALA A 313 5.28 -3.91 -12.21
C ALA A 313 6.34 -4.98 -11.95
N VAL A 314 6.12 -6.18 -12.46
CA VAL A 314 6.95 -7.35 -12.17
C VAL A 314 7.39 -8.00 -13.48
N ASN A 315 8.69 -8.24 -13.63
CA ASN A 315 9.24 -8.97 -14.78
C ASN A 315 8.47 -10.29 -14.98
N LYS A 316 8.11 -10.60 -16.22
CA LYS A 316 7.31 -11.80 -16.56
C LYS A 316 7.93 -13.10 -16.06
N HIS A 317 9.27 -13.14 -15.96
CA HIS A 317 10.07 -14.27 -15.52
C HIS A 317 10.33 -14.29 -14.02
N VAL A 318 9.67 -13.41 -13.25
CA VAL A 318 9.73 -13.38 -11.78
C VAL A 318 8.40 -13.86 -11.21
N ASN A 319 8.46 -14.90 -10.41
CA ASN A 319 7.34 -15.34 -9.57
C ASN A 319 7.39 -14.57 -8.26
N PHE A 320 6.50 -13.60 -8.12
CA PHE A 320 6.41 -12.66 -7.01
C PHE A 320 5.01 -12.67 -6.41
N GLY A 321 4.93 -12.96 -5.13
CA GLY A 321 3.71 -12.89 -4.34
C GLY A 321 3.77 -11.74 -3.34
N PRO A 322 3.06 -10.62 -3.58
CA PRO A 322 3.01 -9.55 -2.59
C PRO A 322 2.18 -9.97 -1.38
N TYR A 323 2.65 -9.58 -0.19
CA TYR A 323 1.84 -9.61 1.02
C TYR A 323 1.07 -8.29 1.17
N ARG A 324 -0.04 -8.30 1.88
CA ARG A 324 -0.88 -7.10 2.08
C ARG A 324 -0.16 -5.94 2.75
N THR A 325 0.79 -6.25 3.62
CA THR A 325 1.58 -5.25 4.36
C THR A 325 2.97 -5.07 3.80
N THR A 326 3.49 -6.08 3.10
CA THR A 326 4.86 -6.10 2.59
C THR A 326 4.96 -7.11 1.44
N PHE A 327 6.16 -7.40 0.97
CA PHE A 327 6.43 -8.48 0.04
C PHE A 327 7.46 -9.44 0.64
N GLU A 328 7.36 -10.72 0.26
CA GLU A 328 8.20 -11.79 0.80
C GLU A 328 9.26 -12.21 -0.21
N LEU A 329 10.51 -11.80 0.02
CA LEU A 329 11.62 -12.14 -0.86
C LEU A 329 12.02 -13.61 -0.77
N ALA A 330 11.77 -14.28 0.37
CA ALA A 330 12.12 -15.68 0.53
C ALA A 330 11.33 -16.60 -0.41
N GLU A 331 10.10 -16.21 -0.75
CA GLU A 331 9.22 -16.94 -1.66
C GLU A 331 9.33 -16.45 -3.12
N THR A 332 10.04 -15.35 -3.35
CA THR A 332 10.27 -14.83 -4.69
C THR A 332 11.30 -15.67 -5.42
N GLU A 333 11.01 -16.04 -6.65
CA GLU A 333 11.88 -16.85 -7.50
C GLU A 333 11.89 -16.37 -8.94
N VAL A 334 12.92 -16.74 -9.67
CA VAL A 334 13.05 -16.47 -11.09
C VAL A 334 13.03 -17.77 -11.88
N ASP A 335 12.32 -17.77 -13.01
CA ASP A 335 12.30 -18.94 -13.91
C ASP A 335 13.58 -19.05 -14.75
N GLU A 336 13.63 -20.07 -15.57
CA GLU A 336 14.78 -20.40 -16.41
C GLU A 336 15.03 -19.39 -17.54
N GLU A 337 14.02 -18.62 -17.93
CA GLU A 337 14.06 -17.63 -19.01
C GLU A 337 14.46 -16.23 -18.50
N HIS A 338 14.59 -16.10 -17.19
CA HIS A 338 15.01 -14.84 -16.58
C HIS A 338 16.43 -14.45 -17.06
N TRP A 339 16.64 -13.16 -17.30
CA TRP A 339 17.90 -12.62 -17.83
C TRP A 339 19.14 -13.08 -17.05
N SER A 340 19.07 -13.22 -15.73
CA SER A 340 20.20 -13.64 -14.88
C SER A 340 20.60 -15.11 -15.07
N ARG A 341 19.73 -15.93 -15.67
CA ARG A 341 20.00 -17.35 -15.95
C ARG A 341 20.43 -17.61 -17.40
N ARG A 342 20.22 -16.68 -18.33
CA ARG A 342 20.61 -16.83 -19.74
C ARG A 342 22.13 -16.96 -19.92
N GLY A 343 22.92 -16.15 -19.21
CA GLY A 343 24.39 -16.24 -19.28
C GLY A 343 24.97 -17.52 -18.73
N ALA A 344 24.30 -18.18 -17.79
CA ALA A 344 24.71 -19.49 -17.27
C ALA A 344 24.49 -20.61 -18.30
N ARG A 345 23.43 -20.52 -19.15
CA ARG A 345 23.17 -21.47 -20.24
C ARG A 345 24.19 -21.35 -21.37
N GLU A 346 24.52 -20.14 -21.77
CA GLU A 346 25.56 -19.92 -22.80
C GLU A 346 26.93 -20.46 -22.37
N GLY A 347 27.31 -20.24 -21.10
CA GLY A 347 28.52 -20.82 -20.53
C GLY A 347 28.49 -22.35 -20.44
N SER A 348 27.33 -22.94 -20.11
CA SER A 348 27.16 -24.40 -20.03
C SER A 348 27.11 -25.06 -21.39
N GLN A 349 26.48 -24.44 -22.39
CA GLN A 349 26.47 -24.94 -23.78
C GLN A 349 27.84 -24.81 -24.43
N ALA A 350 28.59 -23.74 -24.18
CA ALA A 350 29.96 -23.59 -24.63
C ALA A 350 30.90 -24.64 -23.99
N ALA A 351 30.72 -24.94 -22.71
CA ALA A 351 31.49 -26.00 -22.03
C ALA A 351 31.15 -27.40 -22.54
N GLN A 352 29.88 -27.69 -22.86
CA GLN A 352 29.47 -28.95 -23.48
C GLN A 352 29.93 -29.10 -24.93
N ALA A 353 29.91 -28.02 -25.72
CA ALA A 353 30.42 -28.01 -27.07
C ALA A 353 31.94 -28.25 -27.11
N THR A 354 32.69 -27.74 -26.13
CA THR A 354 34.13 -27.96 -25.99
C THR A 354 34.46 -29.39 -25.55
N GLN A 355 33.61 -30.05 -24.77
CA GLN A 355 33.77 -31.47 -24.41
C GLN A 355 33.41 -32.44 -25.52
N THR A 356 32.48 -32.07 -26.41
CA THR A 356 32.13 -32.91 -27.57
C THR A 356 33.11 -32.79 -28.72
N SER A 357 33.81 -31.66 -28.88
CA SER A 357 34.86 -31.47 -29.86
C SER A 357 36.22 -32.10 -29.48
N GLY A 358 36.39 -32.52 -28.21
CA GLY A 358 37.61 -33.19 -27.72
C GLY A 358 37.63 -34.71 -27.85
N LYS A 359 36.55 -35.36 -28.36
CA LYS A 359 36.44 -36.83 -28.51
C LYS A 359 36.46 -37.33 -29.95
N GLY A 360 37.19 -36.67 -30.84
CA GLY A 360 37.33 -37.10 -32.23
C GLY A 360 38.76 -36.93 -32.73
N GLY A 361 39.60 -37.92 -32.50
CA GLY A 361 40.96 -37.90 -33.09
C GLY A 361 41.96 -38.84 -32.46
N SER A 362 41.69 -40.14 -32.38
CA SER A 362 42.76 -41.14 -32.27
C SER A 362 42.82 -41.90 -33.59
N ALA A 363 43.68 -41.45 -34.51
CA ALA A 363 44.10 -42.22 -35.65
C ALA A 363 45.41 -42.96 -35.28
N SER A 364 45.28 -44.28 -35.25
CA SER A 364 46.38 -45.19 -35.18
C SER A 364 47.26 -45.09 -36.45
N PHE A 365 48.61 -44.99 -36.32
CA PHE A 365 49.55 -45.31 -37.37
C PHE A 365 50.48 -46.40 -36.87
N ALA A 366 50.48 -47.49 -37.67
CA ALA A 366 51.35 -48.66 -37.50
C ALA A 366 52.73 -48.42 -38.04
N SER A 367 53.64 -48.96 -37.31
CA SER A 367 54.99 -49.47 -37.66
C SER A 367 55.58 -49.33 -39.09
N GLY A 368 56.77 -48.82 -39.17
CA GLY A 368 57.67 -49.01 -40.23
C GLY A 368 59.15 -48.94 -39.71
N SER A 369 59.78 -50.07 -39.73
CA SER A 369 61.12 -50.35 -39.27
C SER A 369 62.22 -49.80 -40.21
N SER A 370 63.39 -49.62 -39.65
CA SER A 370 64.77 -49.65 -40.19
C SER A 370 65.47 -48.30 -39.98
N GLY A 371 66.60 -48.20 -39.31
CA GLY A 371 67.84 -48.91 -39.36
C GLY A 371 69.00 -47.89 -39.37
N ASN A 372 69.92 -48.13 -38.48
CA ASN A 372 71.36 -47.77 -38.58
C ASN A 372 71.84 -46.31 -38.30
N ALA A 373 72.63 -46.32 -37.27
CA ALA A 373 74.08 -45.88 -37.23
C ALA A 373 74.40 -44.36 -37.27
N CYS A 374 74.86 -43.82 -36.30
CA CYS A 374 76.15 -43.49 -35.72
C CYS A 374 75.90 -42.75 -34.39
#